data_03d7afc52f6f396d9ab5c9a1de91f486
#
_entry.id   03d7afc52f6f396d9ab5c9a1de91f486
#
_cell.length_a   1.000
_cell.length_b   1.000
_cell.length_c   1.000
_cell.angle_alpha   90.00
_cell.angle_beta   90.00
_cell.angle_gamma   90.00
#
_symmetry.space_group_name_H-M   'P 1'
#
loop_
_entity.id
_entity.type
_entity.pdbx_description
1 polymer ?
#
loop_
_entity_poly.entity_id
_entity_poly.type
_entity_poly.pdbx_seq_one_letter_code
_entity_poly.pdbx_strand_id
1 'polypeptide(L)'
;MAISRAQLLKELLPGLNALFGLEYATYGEEHKEIFETEASERSFEEETKLSGFSAAPVKNEGSAIAYDNGQEAWTARYTHETIALGFSLTEEAVEDNLYDSLSARYTKALARAMAYTKQVKAANVLNNGFTSGYTGGDGKTLFATDHPLISGGTNSNTPATQADLNETSLENAVIQIAGWTDERGLLIAAKPRKLIVPPSLQFVATRLLETELRVGTADNDINAIKNNGSIPEGYAINHFLTDTNGWYLTTDVPNGMKHFVRTAMSTGMDGDFDTGNVRYKARERYSFGWSDPLGMFGSQGAA
;
A
#
# COMPACT_ATOMS: atom_id res chain seq x y z
N MET A 1 -6.05 -25.15 -47.42
CA MET A 1 -7.04 -24.72 -46.41
C MET A 1 -6.63 -23.32 -45.99
N ALA A 2 -7.43 -22.31 -46.29
CA ALA A 2 -7.17 -20.97 -45.79
C ALA A 2 -7.47 -20.95 -44.26
N ILE A 3 -6.49 -20.71 -43.44
CA ILE A 3 -6.66 -20.51 -42.01
C ILE A 3 -7.48 -19.22 -41.86
N SER A 4 -8.68 -19.33 -41.30
CA SER A 4 -9.50 -18.13 -41.11
C SER A 4 -8.87 -17.24 -40.04
N ARG A 5 -8.92 -15.93 -40.23
CA ARG A 5 -8.43 -14.91 -39.26
C ARG A 5 -8.99 -15.14 -37.83
N ALA A 6 -10.25 -15.56 -37.72
CA ALA A 6 -10.89 -15.91 -36.48
C ALA A 6 -10.24 -17.11 -35.76
N GLN A 7 -9.65 -18.04 -36.51
CA GLN A 7 -8.97 -19.22 -35.99
C GLN A 7 -7.58 -18.86 -35.50
N LEU A 8 -6.85 -18.02 -36.23
CA LEU A 8 -5.55 -17.46 -35.79
C LEU A 8 -5.67 -16.68 -34.46
N LEU A 9 -6.67 -15.82 -34.33
CA LEU A 9 -6.94 -15.07 -33.12
C LEU A 9 -7.25 -15.99 -31.94
N LYS A 10 -7.99 -17.08 -32.13
CA LYS A 10 -8.31 -18.05 -31.06
C LYS A 10 -7.11 -18.86 -30.62
N GLU A 11 -6.16 -19.14 -31.47
CA GLU A 11 -4.94 -19.90 -31.14
C GLU A 11 -3.88 -19.01 -30.49
N LEU A 12 -3.77 -17.74 -30.90
CA LEU A 12 -2.79 -16.80 -30.37
C LEU A 12 -3.12 -16.31 -28.96
N LEU A 13 -4.39 -16.07 -28.67
CA LEU A 13 -4.85 -15.48 -27.42
C LEU A 13 -4.43 -16.27 -26.16
N PRO A 14 -4.58 -17.62 -26.09
CA PRO A 14 -4.16 -18.36 -24.90
C PRO A 14 -2.67 -18.25 -24.63
N GLY A 15 -1.83 -18.27 -25.68
CA GLY A 15 -0.38 -18.12 -25.55
C GLY A 15 0.03 -16.75 -25.03
N LEU A 16 -0.56 -15.67 -25.56
CA LEU A 16 -0.30 -14.31 -25.09
C LEU A 16 -0.79 -14.08 -23.66
N ASN A 17 -1.95 -14.62 -23.30
CA ASN A 17 -2.47 -14.51 -21.93
C ASN A 17 -1.59 -15.27 -20.93
N ALA A 18 -1.11 -16.46 -21.26
CA ALA A 18 -0.20 -17.20 -20.41
C ALA A 18 1.14 -16.47 -20.24
N LEU A 19 1.68 -15.91 -21.32
CA LEU A 19 2.92 -15.14 -21.28
C LEU A 19 2.75 -13.83 -20.49
N PHE A 20 1.62 -13.15 -20.65
CA PHE A 20 1.28 -11.95 -19.88
C PHE A 20 1.21 -12.28 -18.38
N GLY A 21 0.48 -13.31 -18.00
CA GLY A 21 0.33 -13.72 -16.60
C GLY A 21 1.67 -14.09 -15.94
N LEU A 22 2.51 -14.82 -16.68
CA LEU A 22 3.85 -15.19 -16.21
C LEU A 22 4.74 -13.96 -15.98
N GLU A 23 4.80 -13.03 -16.90
CA GLU A 23 5.62 -11.82 -16.78
C GLU A 23 5.06 -10.87 -15.73
N TYR A 24 3.73 -10.74 -15.64
CA TYR A 24 3.08 -9.92 -14.61
C TYR A 24 3.37 -10.45 -13.20
N ALA A 25 3.33 -11.75 -13.00
CA ALA A 25 3.64 -12.39 -11.71
C ALA A 25 5.14 -12.32 -11.34
N THR A 26 6.03 -12.15 -12.32
CA THR A 26 7.47 -11.98 -12.07
C THR A 26 7.80 -10.62 -11.44
N TYR A 27 6.97 -9.62 -11.67
CA TYR A 27 7.13 -8.30 -11.06
C TYR A 27 6.71 -8.34 -9.59
N GLY A 28 7.63 -8.00 -8.67
CA GLY A 28 7.36 -8.07 -7.23
C GLY A 28 6.15 -7.23 -6.82
N GLU A 29 5.33 -7.78 -5.95
CA GLU A 29 4.13 -7.10 -5.44
C GLU A 29 4.42 -6.38 -4.10
N GLU A 30 5.34 -5.40 -4.13
CA GLU A 30 5.80 -4.65 -2.96
C GLU A 30 4.65 -3.95 -2.22
N HIS A 31 3.57 -3.61 -2.92
CA HIS A 31 2.40 -2.97 -2.31
C HIS A 31 1.70 -3.87 -1.28
N LYS A 32 1.81 -5.21 -1.39
CA LYS A 32 1.22 -6.15 -0.42
C LYS A 32 1.89 -6.12 0.95
N GLU A 33 3.12 -5.61 1.02
CA GLU A 33 3.83 -5.41 2.29
C GLU A 33 3.26 -4.24 3.11
N ILE A 34 2.45 -3.38 2.47
CA ILE A 34 1.93 -2.14 3.04
C ILE A 34 0.41 -2.17 3.16
N PHE A 35 -0.27 -2.67 2.12
CA PHE A 35 -1.72 -2.57 1.97
C PHE A 35 -2.41 -3.91 2.17
N GLU A 36 -3.50 -3.89 2.93
CA GLU A 36 -4.46 -4.98 3.00
C GLU A 36 -5.35 -4.95 1.76
N THR A 37 -5.45 -6.09 1.05
CA THR A 37 -6.20 -6.17 -0.21
C THR A 37 -7.58 -6.72 0.03
N GLU A 38 -8.60 -5.98 -0.41
CA GLU A 38 -10.01 -6.35 -0.35
C GLU A 38 -10.68 -6.27 -1.72
N ALA A 39 -11.70 -7.10 -1.94
CA ALA A 39 -12.50 -7.04 -3.15
C ALA A 39 -13.61 -6.00 -3.02
N SER A 40 -13.90 -5.28 -4.11
CA SER A 40 -14.98 -4.31 -4.19
C SER A 40 -15.96 -4.65 -5.30
N GLU A 41 -17.26 -4.47 -5.06
CA GLU A 41 -18.32 -4.65 -6.06
C GLU A 41 -18.95 -3.32 -6.51
N ARG A 42 -18.54 -2.20 -5.91
CA ARG A 42 -19.13 -0.87 -6.14
C ARG A 42 -18.23 0.00 -7.04
N SER A 43 -18.68 1.17 -7.38
CA SER A 43 -17.90 2.16 -8.14
C SER A 43 -16.90 2.91 -7.27
N PHE A 44 -17.17 2.98 -5.98
CA PHE A 44 -16.32 3.52 -4.92
C PHE A 44 -16.64 2.77 -3.63
N GLU A 45 -15.71 2.75 -2.68
CA GLU A 45 -15.95 2.26 -1.32
C GLU A 45 -15.86 3.41 -0.33
N GLU A 46 -16.63 3.30 0.74
CA GLU A 46 -16.62 4.24 1.85
C GLU A 46 -16.49 3.45 3.15
N GLU A 47 -15.49 3.79 3.93
CA GLU A 47 -15.27 3.23 5.26
C GLU A 47 -15.43 4.33 6.31
N THR A 48 -16.41 4.14 7.19
CA THR A 48 -16.67 5.06 8.29
C THR A 48 -15.98 4.58 9.55
N LYS A 49 -15.12 5.40 10.12
CA LYS A 49 -14.49 5.12 11.42
C LYS A 49 -15.50 5.37 12.54
N LEU A 50 -15.60 4.41 13.45
CA LEU A 50 -16.48 4.47 14.62
C LEU A 50 -15.67 4.81 15.88
N SER A 51 -16.25 5.60 16.78
CA SER A 51 -15.56 6.07 17.98
C SER A 51 -15.37 5.02 19.09
N GLY A 52 -16.02 3.87 18.99
CA GLY A 52 -16.08 2.94 20.12
C GLY A 52 -16.85 3.52 21.31
N PHE A 53 -16.58 3.01 22.52
CA PHE A 53 -17.21 3.40 23.77
C PHE A 53 -16.19 3.97 24.75
N SER A 54 -16.66 4.74 25.73
CA SER A 54 -15.84 5.22 26.86
C SER A 54 -15.45 4.08 27.80
N ALA A 55 -14.51 4.33 28.72
CA ALA A 55 -14.13 3.34 29.74
C ALA A 55 -15.35 2.91 30.57
N ALA A 56 -15.52 1.61 30.76
CA ALA A 56 -16.64 1.07 31.55
C ALA A 56 -16.52 1.49 33.03
N PRO A 57 -17.54 2.15 33.61
CA PRO A 57 -17.52 2.52 35.02
C PRO A 57 -17.73 1.30 35.92
N VAL A 58 -17.23 1.38 37.15
CA VAL A 58 -17.51 0.35 38.17
C VAL A 58 -19.00 0.36 38.53
N LYS A 59 -19.65 -0.79 38.40
CA LYS A 59 -21.05 -0.97 38.80
C LYS A 59 -21.14 -1.37 40.28
N ASN A 60 -21.78 -0.56 41.08
CA ASN A 60 -22.07 -0.94 42.45
C ASN A 60 -23.27 -1.91 42.53
N GLU A 61 -23.32 -2.69 43.62
CA GLU A 61 -24.42 -3.60 43.88
C GLU A 61 -25.76 -2.82 43.95
N GLY A 62 -26.80 -3.33 43.23
CA GLY A 62 -28.11 -2.69 43.13
C GLY A 62 -28.22 -1.46 42.21
N SER A 63 -27.13 -0.93 41.64
CA SER A 63 -27.18 0.17 40.69
C SER A 63 -27.49 -0.30 39.25
N ALA A 64 -28.06 0.58 38.43
CA ALA A 64 -28.27 0.34 37.00
C ALA A 64 -26.94 0.27 36.25
N ILE A 65 -26.95 -0.41 35.09
CA ILE A 65 -25.83 -0.40 34.11
C ILE A 65 -25.79 0.99 33.44
N ALA A 66 -24.59 1.52 33.26
CA ALA A 66 -24.37 2.70 32.41
C ALA A 66 -24.49 2.33 30.93
N TYR A 67 -25.17 3.18 30.17
CA TYR A 67 -25.24 3.07 28.71
C TYR A 67 -24.41 4.17 28.06
N ASP A 68 -23.65 3.83 27.06
CA ASP A 68 -22.88 4.79 26.25
C ASP A 68 -23.30 4.66 24.77
N ASN A 69 -23.12 5.75 24.03
CA ASN A 69 -23.48 5.81 22.60
C ASN A 69 -22.22 5.92 21.74
N GLY A 70 -22.04 4.97 20.81
CA GLY A 70 -21.04 5.11 19.76
C GLY A 70 -21.39 6.27 18.82
N GLN A 71 -20.36 6.92 18.31
CA GLN A 71 -20.47 8.02 17.32
C GLN A 71 -19.68 7.67 16.07
N GLU A 72 -20.12 8.17 14.93
CA GLU A 72 -19.36 8.12 13.69
C GLU A 72 -18.32 9.25 13.71
N ALA A 73 -17.07 8.94 13.37
CA ALA A 73 -16.00 9.91 13.28
C ALA A 73 -15.95 10.55 11.89
N TRP A 74 -15.22 9.97 11.01
CA TRP A 74 -15.08 10.42 9.62
C TRP A 74 -15.18 9.25 8.66
N THR A 75 -15.41 9.57 7.39
CA THR A 75 -15.55 8.58 6.33
C THR A 75 -14.41 8.74 5.33
N ALA A 76 -13.65 7.69 5.12
CA ALA A 76 -12.67 7.59 4.06
C ALA A 76 -13.35 7.09 2.78
N ARG A 77 -13.12 7.77 1.65
CA ARG A 77 -13.70 7.41 0.36
C ARG A 77 -12.63 6.99 -0.63
N TYR A 78 -12.82 5.81 -1.22
CA TYR A 78 -11.93 5.21 -2.22
C TYR A 78 -12.60 5.21 -3.58
N THR A 79 -12.11 6.04 -4.48
CA THR A 79 -12.62 6.09 -5.86
C THR A 79 -11.76 5.21 -6.75
N HIS A 80 -12.38 4.20 -7.37
CA HIS A 80 -11.66 3.26 -8.23
C HIS A 80 -11.26 3.89 -9.55
N GLU A 81 -9.99 3.76 -9.89
CA GLU A 81 -9.43 4.18 -11.17
C GLU A 81 -9.28 2.99 -12.11
N THR A 82 -9.55 3.21 -13.39
CA THR A 82 -9.34 2.21 -14.43
C THR A 82 -7.98 2.42 -15.08
N ILE A 83 -7.12 1.42 -14.97
CA ILE A 83 -5.81 1.39 -15.61
C ILE A 83 -5.90 0.43 -16.78
N ALA A 84 -5.61 0.93 -17.97
CA ALA A 84 -5.64 0.13 -19.19
C ALA A 84 -4.54 0.58 -20.15
N LEU A 85 -3.94 -0.39 -20.82
CA LEU A 85 -2.95 -0.17 -21.87
C LEU A 85 -3.12 -1.28 -22.91
N GLY A 86 -2.76 -1.01 -24.15
CA GLY A 86 -2.81 -2.00 -25.22
C GLY A 86 -1.83 -1.67 -26.33
N PHE A 87 -1.65 -2.63 -27.22
CA PHE A 87 -0.89 -2.47 -28.45
C PHE A 87 -1.66 -3.07 -29.65
N SER A 88 -1.30 -2.65 -30.84
CA SER A 88 -1.84 -3.20 -32.09
C SER A 88 -0.72 -3.80 -32.93
N LEU A 89 -1.06 -4.87 -33.65
CA LEU A 89 -0.24 -5.48 -34.69
C LEU A 89 -0.90 -5.21 -36.01
N THR A 90 -0.15 -4.80 -37.03
CA THR A 90 -0.66 -4.57 -38.37
C THR A 90 -0.98 -5.87 -39.08
N GLU A 91 -1.87 -5.82 -40.06
CA GLU A 91 -2.26 -6.98 -40.86
C GLU A 91 -1.05 -7.57 -41.60
N GLU A 92 -0.21 -6.72 -42.17
CA GLU A 92 0.99 -7.11 -42.88
C GLU A 92 2.01 -7.83 -41.97
N ALA A 93 2.19 -7.36 -40.72
CA ALA A 93 3.07 -8.01 -39.77
C ALA A 93 2.56 -9.41 -39.36
N VAL A 94 1.24 -9.60 -39.38
CA VAL A 94 0.62 -10.91 -39.13
C VAL A 94 0.77 -11.83 -40.35
N GLU A 95 0.62 -11.33 -41.59
CA GLU A 95 0.79 -12.09 -42.84
C GLU A 95 2.24 -12.53 -43.05
N ASP A 96 3.21 -11.67 -42.73
CA ASP A 96 4.65 -11.95 -42.89
C ASP A 96 5.23 -12.84 -41.76
N ASN A 97 4.38 -13.36 -40.87
CA ASN A 97 4.76 -14.24 -39.76
C ASN A 97 5.80 -13.63 -38.80
N LEU A 98 5.87 -12.29 -38.71
CA LEU A 98 6.74 -11.56 -37.79
C LEU A 98 6.15 -11.43 -36.40
N TYR A 99 4.92 -11.89 -36.21
CA TYR A 99 4.13 -11.64 -34.99
C TYR A 99 4.60 -12.44 -33.76
N ASP A 100 5.16 -13.65 -33.94
CA ASP A 100 5.50 -14.53 -32.80
C ASP A 100 6.52 -13.90 -31.85
N SER A 101 7.64 -13.41 -32.36
CA SER A 101 8.67 -12.79 -31.52
C SER A 101 8.29 -11.37 -31.08
N LEU A 102 7.57 -10.63 -31.95
CA LEU A 102 7.21 -9.24 -31.71
C LEU A 102 6.06 -9.14 -30.71
N SER A 103 4.99 -9.93 -30.88
CA SER A 103 3.85 -9.98 -29.97
C SER A 103 4.26 -10.44 -28.57
N ALA A 104 5.15 -11.42 -28.47
CA ALA A 104 5.69 -11.88 -27.20
C ALA A 104 6.46 -10.78 -26.45
N ARG A 105 7.29 -9.99 -27.17
CA ARG A 105 8.02 -8.86 -26.58
C ARG A 105 7.08 -7.75 -26.12
N TYR A 106 6.09 -7.37 -26.93
CA TYR A 106 5.11 -6.35 -26.57
C TYR A 106 4.20 -6.79 -25.43
N THR A 107 3.80 -8.07 -25.38
CA THR A 107 3.02 -8.62 -24.27
C THR A 107 3.79 -8.56 -22.94
N LYS A 108 5.09 -8.91 -22.94
CA LYS A 108 5.94 -8.77 -21.77
C LYS A 108 6.10 -7.29 -21.34
N ALA A 109 6.31 -6.40 -22.32
CA ALA A 109 6.42 -4.95 -22.02
C ALA A 109 5.11 -4.40 -21.46
N LEU A 110 3.95 -4.83 -21.98
CA LEU A 110 2.63 -4.47 -21.48
C LEU A 110 2.43 -4.95 -20.04
N ALA A 111 2.77 -6.20 -19.74
CA ALA A 111 2.67 -6.76 -18.39
C ALA A 111 3.50 -5.97 -17.38
N ARG A 112 4.76 -5.66 -17.73
CA ARG A 112 5.65 -4.83 -16.90
C ARG A 112 5.11 -3.42 -16.69
N ALA A 113 4.59 -2.78 -17.74
CA ALA A 113 4.02 -1.44 -17.65
C ALA A 113 2.81 -1.39 -16.72
N MET A 114 1.92 -2.39 -16.78
CA MET A 114 0.76 -2.50 -15.90
C MET A 114 1.18 -2.74 -14.44
N ALA A 115 2.10 -3.69 -14.19
CA ALA A 115 2.64 -3.96 -12.85
C ALA A 115 3.35 -2.72 -12.27
N TYR A 116 4.20 -2.07 -13.06
CA TYR A 116 4.88 -0.82 -12.68
C TYR A 116 3.90 0.26 -12.23
N THR A 117 2.85 0.52 -13.03
CA THR A 117 1.85 1.54 -12.72
C THR A 117 1.14 1.25 -11.40
N LYS A 118 0.84 -0.02 -11.11
CA LYS A 118 0.23 -0.42 -9.83
C LYS A 118 1.15 -0.11 -8.65
N GLN A 119 2.43 -0.47 -8.74
CA GLN A 119 3.40 -0.22 -7.68
C GLN A 119 3.61 1.28 -7.44
N VAL A 120 3.75 2.07 -8.51
CA VAL A 120 3.87 3.54 -8.41
C VAL A 120 2.63 4.16 -7.75
N LYS A 121 1.42 3.72 -8.13
CA LYS A 121 0.18 4.23 -7.50
C LYS A 121 0.10 3.88 -6.02
N ALA A 122 0.50 2.68 -5.64
CA ALA A 122 0.58 2.27 -4.24
C ALA A 122 1.60 3.11 -3.47
N ALA A 123 2.82 3.23 -3.98
CA ALA A 123 3.88 4.02 -3.34
C ALA A 123 3.53 5.51 -3.25
N ASN A 124 2.75 6.05 -4.20
CA ASN A 124 2.33 7.46 -4.19
C ASN A 124 1.45 7.82 -2.98
N VAL A 125 0.80 6.87 -2.33
CA VAL A 125 0.10 7.12 -1.06
C VAL A 125 1.09 7.55 0.01
N LEU A 126 2.27 6.90 0.08
CA LEU A 126 3.34 7.26 1.01
C LEU A 126 4.13 8.49 0.54
N ASN A 127 4.48 8.54 -0.74
CA ASN A 127 5.22 9.67 -1.33
C ASN A 127 4.50 11.02 -1.13
N ASN A 128 3.16 10.99 -1.16
CA ASN A 128 2.33 12.17 -0.91
C ASN A 128 1.81 12.25 0.53
N GLY A 129 2.22 11.34 1.41
CA GLY A 129 1.69 11.22 2.77
C GLY A 129 1.88 12.45 3.66
N PHE A 130 2.84 13.32 3.32
CA PHE A 130 3.08 14.61 3.98
C PHE A 130 2.63 15.81 3.14
N THR A 131 2.18 15.58 1.90
CA THR A 131 1.89 16.65 0.94
C THR A 131 0.53 17.27 1.21
N SER A 132 0.48 18.56 1.44
CA SER A 132 -0.75 19.34 1.57
C SER A 132 -1.65 19.13 0.35
N GLY A 133 -2.94 18.80 0.59
CA GLY A 133 -3.92 18.52 -0.47
C GLY A 133 -4.21 17.03 -0.71
N TYR A 134 -3.36 16.12 -0.22
CA TYR A 134 -3.66 14.68 -0.19
C TYR A 134 -4.17 14.30 1.20
N THR A 135 -5.46 14.54 1.44
CA THR A 135 -6.08 14.39 2.76
C THR A 135 -6.97 13.15 2.83
N GLY A 136 -7.00 12.54 4.02
CA GLY A 136 -7.89 11.45 4.37
C GLY A 136 -9.30 11.90 4.76
N GLY A 137 -10.09 10.99 5.31
CA GLY A 137 -11.44 11.25 5.79
C GLY A 137 -11.50 12.27 6.93
N ASP A 138 -10.45 12.36 7.73
CA ASP A 138 -10.27 13.32 8.83
C ASP A 138 -9.84 14.74 8.38
N GLY A 139 -9.65 14.94 7.08
CA GLY A 139 -9.19 16.20 6.48
C GLY A 139 -7.70 16.49 6.67
N LYS A 140 -6.91 15.54 7.22
CA LYS A 140 -5.47 15.65 7.38
C LYS A 140 -4.72 14.79 6.37
N THR A 141 -3.43 15.08 6.17
CA THR A 141 -2.53 14.23 5.37
C THR A 141 -2.32 12.89 6.09
N LEU A 142 -1.87 11.86 5.38
CA LEU A 142 -1.62 10.54 5.98
C LEU A 142 -0.72 10.64 7.23
N PHE A 143 0.35 11.43 7.14
CA PHE A 143 1.25 11.69 8.27
C PHE A 143 1.08 13.12 8.75
N ALA A 144 0.53 13.27 9.94
CA ALA A 144 0.30 14.56 10.57
C ALA A 144 0.50 14.47 12.10
N THR A 145 0.81 15.61 12.71
CA THR A 145 0.97 15.71 14.15
C THR A 145 -0.35 15.98 14.88
N ASP A 146 -1.44 16.18 14.14
CA ASP A 146 -2.69 16.74 14.65
C ASP A 146 -3.94 16.05 14.07
N HIS A 147 -3.93 14.70 13.94
CA HIS A 147 -5.14 13.93 13.61
C HIS A 147 -6.20 14.13 14.69
N PRO A 148 -7.39 14.67 14.36
CA PRO A 148 -8.38 15.01 15.37
C PRO A 148 -9.01 13.76 15.99
N LEU A 149 -9.36 13.84 17.28
CA LEU A 149 -10.15 12.85 18.01
C LEU A 149 -11.55 13.39 18.30
N ILE A 150 -12.56 12.53 18.29
CA ILE A 150 -13.96 12.93 18.62
C ILE A 150 -14.08 13.44 20.06
N SER A 151 -13.32 12.85 20.99
CA SER A 151 -13.30 13.29 22.39
C SER A 151 -12.61 14.64 22.60
N GLY A 152 -12.05 15.23 21.57
CA GLY A 152 -11.15 16.38 21.64
C GLY A 152 -9.69 15.98 21.85
N GLY A 153 -8.77 16.80 21.37
CA GLY A 153 -7.35 16.48 21.30
C GLY A 153 -6.95 15.92 19.94
N THR A 154 -5.71 15.44 19.86
CA THR A 154 -5.13 14.96 18.61
C THR A 154 -4.19 13.79 18.85
N ASN A 155 -4.10 12.89 17.86
CA ASN A 155 -3.04 11.90 17.75
C ASN A 155 -2.01 12.34 16.69
N SER A 156 -0.77 11.93 16.91
CA SER A 156 0.31 12.14 15.94
C SER A 156 0.86 10.78 15.48
N ASN A 157 0.96 10.57 14.17
CA ASN A 157 1.60 9.41 13.58
C ASN A 157 2.91 9.74 12.85
N THR A 158 3.51 10.86 13.26
CA THR A 158 4.82 11.31 12.77
C THR A 158 5.60 11.91 13.94
N PRO A 159 6.93 11.94 13.93
CA PRO A 159 7.69 12.62 14.97
C PRO A 159 7.46 14.13 14.90
N ALA A 160 7.48 14.80 16.06
CA ALA A 160 7.32 16.26 16.14
C ALA A 160 8.39 17.02 15.34
N THR A 161 9.59 16.47 15.26
CA THR A 161 10.67 16.91 14.37
C THR A 161 11.11 15.73 13.54
N GLN A 162 11.08 15.90 12.23
CA GLN A 162 11.46 14.84 11.28
C GLN A 162 12.92 14.41 11.57
N ALA A 163 13.16 13.10 11.54
CA ALA A 163 14.44 12.53 11.90
C ALA A 163 14.82 11.39 10.96
N ASP A 164 16.11 11.29 10.65
CA ASP A 164 16.66 10.18 9.88
C ASP A 164 16.48 8.85 10.62
N LEU A 165 16.46 7.77 9.85
CA LEU A 165 16.39 6.42 10.39
C LEU A 165 17.66 6.09 11.17
N ASN A 166 17.54 6.03 12.48
CA ASN A 166 18.56 5.60 13.42
C ASN A 166 17.93 4.90 14.62
N GLU A 167 18.73 4.34 15.50
CA GLU A 167 18.26 3.60 16.67
C GLU A 167 17.32 4.47 17.55
N THR A 168 17.76 5.68 17.89
CA THR A 168 16.99 6.58 18.76
C THR A 168 15.66 7.02 18.14
N SER A 169 15.66 7.35 16.83
CA SER A 169 14.42 7.75 16.14
C SER A 169 13.42 6.59 16.05
N LEU A 170 13.93 5.37 15.86
CA LEU A 170 13.09 4.16 15.81
C LEU A 170 12.54 3.79 17.19
N GLU A 171 13.34 3.90 18.27
CA GLU A 171 12.89 3.70 19.64
C GLU A 171 11.80 4.73 20.02
N ASN A 172 12.00 5.99 19.68
CA ASN A 172 11.02 7.04 19.93
C ASN A 172 9.71 6.78 19.17
N ALA A 173 9.77 6.28 17.94
CA ALA A 173 8.59 5.90 17.17
C ALA A 173 7.82 4.75 17.84
N VAL A 174 8.52 3.71 18.31
CA VAL A 174 7.90 2.60 19.05
C VAL A 174 7.20 3.08 20.33
N ILE A 175 7.85 3.97 21.08
CA ILE A 175 7.27 4.57 22.31
C ILE A 175 6.04 5.41 21.97
N GLN A 176 6.11 6.22 20.90
CA GLN A 176 5.00 7.06 20.46
C GLN A 176 3.80 6.22 20.01
N ILE A 177 4.01 5.16 19.23
CA ILE A 177 2.97 4.22 18.80
C ILE A 177 2.28 3.55 20.00
N ALA A 178 3.06 3.12 21.00
CA ALA A 178 2.52 2.50 22.20
C ALA A 178 1.65 3.44 23.05
N GLY A 179 1.83 4.75 22.91
CA GLY A 179 1.06 5.78 23.61
C GLY A 179 -0.20 6.26 22.87
N TRP A 180 -0.54 5.71 21.72
CA TRP A 180 -1.73 6.14 20.95
C TRP A 180 -3.04 5.80 21.65
N THR A 181 -4.02 6.67 21.46
CA THR A 181 -5.36 6.52 22.02
C THR A 181 -6.40 6.39 20.92
N ASP A 182 -7.52 5.79 21.25
CA ASP A 182 -8.69 5.74 20.36
C ASP A 182 -9.45 7.09 20.34
N GLU A 183 -10.56 7.13 19.59
CA GLU A 183 -11.43 8.31 19.44
C GLU A 183 -12.05 8.80 20.78
N ARG A 184 -12.03 7.98 21.82
CA ARG A 184 -12.51 8.28 23.17
C ARG A 184 -11.41 8.58 24.17
N GLY A 185 -10.13 8.54 23.73
CA GLY A 185 -8.97 8.75 24.58
C GLY A 185 -8.52 7.52 25.36
N LEU A 186 -9.02 6.32 25.02
CA LEU A 186 -8.55 5.08 25.62
C LEU A 186 -7.27 4.60 24.92
N LEU A 187 -6.29 4.16 25.70
CA LEU A 187 -5.04 3.62 25.18
C LEU A 187 -5.31 2.35 24.35
N ILE A 188 -4.92 2.33 23.07
CA ILE A 188 -5.08 1.18 22.20
C ILE A 188 -3.94 0.17 22.28
N ALA A 189 -2.82 0.54 22.91
CA ALA A 189 -1.62 -0.28 23.04
C ALA A 189 -1.10 -0.82 21.70
N ALA A 190 -1.15 0.02 20.66
CA ALA A 190 -0.70 -0.32 19.31
C ALA A 190 0.78 -0.72 19.28
N LYS A 191 1.12 -1.59 18.34
CA LYS A 191 2.49 -2.08 18.13
C LYS A 191 2.92 -1.91 16.68
N PRO A 192 4.18 -1.56 16.42
CA PRO A 192 4.73 -1.61 15.09
C PRO A 192 4.84 -3.06 14.61
N ARG A 193 4.70 -3.29 13.30
CA ARG A 193 4.79 -4.61 12.69
C ARG A 193 6.00 -4.72 11.75
N LYS A 194 6.12 -3.80 10.81
CA LYS A 194 7.11 -3.86 9.73
C LYS A 194 7.67 -2.49 9.42
N LEU A 195 8.96 -2.41 9.15
CA LEU A 195 9.64 -1.20 8.69
C LEU A 195 9.68 -1.17 7.15
N ILE A 196 9.18 -0.10 6.53
CA ILE A 196 9.21 0.12 5.09
C ILE A 196 10.23 1.20 4.78
N VAL A 197 11.19 0.90 3.91
CA VAL A 197 12.29 1.80 3.58
C VAL A 197 12.56 1.86 2.07
N PRO A 198 13.08 2.98 1.55
CA PRO A 198 13.63 3.05 0.21
C PRO A 198 14.95 2.25 0.10
N PRO A 199 15.41 1.92 -1.11
CA PRO A 199 16.68 1.19 -1.31
C PRO A 199 17.90 1.87 -0.68
N SER A 200 17.90 3.20 -0.57
CA SER A 200 18.98 4.00 0.07
C SER A 200 19.19 3.65 1.54
N LEU A 201 18.12 3.30 2.26
CA LEU A 201 18.16 2.98 3.70
C LEU A 201 18.24 1.48 3.99
N GLN A 202 18.31 0.62 2.98
CA GLN A 202 18.35 -0.84 3.13
C GLN A 202 19.40 -1.31 4.14
N PHE A 203 20.65 -0.86 3.97
CA PHE A 203 21.74 -1.30 4.84
C PHE A 203 21.67 -0.72 6.26
N VAL A 204 21.01 0.44 6.42
CA VAL A 204 20.73 1.00 7.74
C VAL A 204 19.69 0.13 8.45
N ALA A 205 18.60 -0.22 7.75
CA ALA A 205 17.54 -1.09 8.28
C ALA A 205 18.09 -2.46 8.69
N THR A 206 18.95 -3.09 7.85
CA THR A 206 19.62 -4.35 8.19
C THR A 206 20.42 -4.23 9.49
N ARG A 207 21.23 -3.16 9.62
CA ARG A 207 22.03 -2.95 10.84
C ARG A 207 21.19 -2.75 12.08
N LEU A 208 20.04 -2.06 11.97
CA LEU A 208 19.16 -1.80 13.10
C LEU A 208 18.33 -3.02 13.52
N LEU A 209 17.89 -3.84 12.56
CA LEU A 209 16.94 -4.91 12.86
C LEU A 209 17.56 -6.31 12.94
N GLU A 210 18.73 -6.53 12.33
CA GLU A 210 19.30 -7.88 12.26
C GLU A 210 20.55 -8.10 13.15
N THR A 211 21.21 -7.03 13.59
CA THR A 211 22.39 -7.18 14.46
C THR A 211 22.00 -7.43 15.93
N GLU A 212 22.69 -8.31 16.62
CA GLU A 212 22.45 -8.60 18.04
C GLU A 212 23.06 -7.55 18.96
N LEU A 213 24.17 -6.97 18.53
CA LEU A 213 24.90 -5.96 19.27
C LEU A 213 24.77 -4.60 18.56
N ARG A 214 24.85 -3.53 19.35
CA ARG A 214 24.81 -2.17 18.83
C ARG A 214 26.02 -1.86 17.98
N VAL A 215 25.81 -1.35 16.77
CA VAL A 215 26.88 -1.05 15.82
C VAL A 215 27.56 0.27 16.23
N GLY A 216 28.91 0.24 16.33
CA GLY A 216 29.70 1.44 16.56
C GLY A 216 29.99 1.77 18.02
N THR A 217 29.64 0.87 18.95
CA THR A 217 30.04 0.98 20.38
C THR A 217 31.21 0.05 20.70
N ALA A 218 32.07 0.49 21.61
CA ALA A 218 33.21 -0.31 22.07
C ALA A 218 32.82 -1.33 23.18
N ASP A 219 31.63 -1.17 23.78
CA ASP A 219 31.26 -1.79 25.04
C ASP A 219 30.28 -2.98 24.90
N ASN A 220 30.16 -3.62 23.75
CA ASN A 220 29.25 -4.76 23.51
C ASN A 220 27.79 -4.50 23.94
N ASP A 221 27.29 -3.29 23.72
CA ASP A 221 25.92 -2.94 24.03
C ASP A 221 24.92 -3.78 23.23
N ILE A 222 23.81 -4.14 23.86
CA ILE A 222 22.75 -4.91 23.24
C ILE A 222 21.94 -4.00 22.29
N ASN A 223 21.62 -4.50 21.10
CA ASN A 223 20.62 -3.87 20.24
C ASN A 223 19.23 -4.11 20.84
N ALA A 224 18.65 -3.10 21.47
CA ALA A 224 17.38 -3.18 22.19
C ALA A 224 16.21 -3.48 21.22
N ILE A 225 16.22 -2.93 20.02
CA ILE A 225 15.14 -3.05 19.03
C ILE A 225 14.99 -4.52 18.60
N LYS A 226 16.09 -5.18 18.22
CA LYS A 226 16.09 -6.59 17.84
C LYS A 226 15.77 -7.49 19.02
N ASN A 227 16.46 -7.31 20.14
CA ASN A 227 16.34 -8.22 21.28
C ASN A 227 14.95 -8.14 21.94
N ASN A 228 14.28 -6.99 21.89
CA ASN A 228 12.90 -6.83 22.36
C ASN A 228 11.86 -7.32 21.33
N GLY A 229 12.26 -7.58 20.10
CA GLY A 229 11.33 -7.95 19.03
C GLY A 229 10.32 -6.84 18.71
N SER A 230 10.73 -5.58 18.80
CA SER A 230 9.84 -4.43 18.64
C SER A 230 9.21 -4.34 17.26
N ILE A 231 9.86 -4.90 16.23
CA ILE A 231 9.37 -4.93 14.83
C ILE A 231 9.38 -6.40 14.36
N PRO A 232 8.32 -7.16 14.64
CA PRO A 232 8.33 -8.62 14.47
C PRO A 232 8.40 -9.08 13.00
N GLU A 233 7.90 -8.28 12.04
CA GLU A 233 7.92 -8.62 10.61
C GLU A 233 9.18 -8.11 9.88
N GLY A 234 10.15 -7.56 10.62
CA GLY A 234 11.39 -7.05 10.06
C GLY A 234 11.20 -5.81 9.18
N TYR A 235 11.86 -5.77 8.03
CA TYR A 235 11.75 -4.66 7.08
C TYR A 235 11.46 -5.13 5.67
N ALA A 236 10.83 -4.25 4.88
CA ALA A 236 10.64 -4.41 3.45
C ALA A 236 11.18 -3.18 2.69
N ILE A 237 11.75 -3.44 1.52
CA ILE A 237 12.27 -2.40 0.64
C ILE A 237 11.19 -2.07 -0.39
N ASN A 238 10.87 -0.79 -0.55
CA ASN A 238 10.00 -0.33 -1.60
C ASN A 238 10.78 0.55 -2.58
N HIS A 239 10.94 0.04 -3.80
CA HIS A 239 11.74 0.69 -4.86
C HIS A 239 11.07 1.91 -5.49
N PHE A 240 9.77 2.13 -5.21
CA PHE A 240 8.96 3.19 -5.78
C PHE A 240 8.81 4.40 -4.86
N LEU A 241 9.45 4.37 -3.68
CA LEU A 241 9.55 5.53 -2.80
C LEU A 241 10.50 6.55 -3.43
N THR A 242 10.04 7.79 -3.50
CA THR A 242 10.81 8.89 -4.10
C THR A 242 11.70 9.61 -3.10
N ASP A 243 11.31 9.60 -1.82
CA ASP A 243 12.12 10.14 -0.74
C ASP A 243 13.19 9.13 -0.34
N THR A 244 14.45 9.53 -0.41
CA THR A 244 15.61 8.69 -0.08
C THR A 244 15.89 8.58 1.41
N ASN A 245 15.34 9.47 2.22
CA ASN A 245 15.53 9.55 3.67
C ASN A 245 14.27 9.16 4.45
N GLY A 246 13.12 9.09 3.76
CA GLY A 246 11.85 8.71 4.37
C GLY A 246 11.83 7.25 4.83
N TRP A 247 11.24 7.00 5.99
CA TRP A 247 11.02 5.67 6.52
C TRP A 247 9.65 5.58 7.19
N TYR A 248 9.06 4.39 7.15
CA TYR A 248 7.68 4.17 7.58
C TYR A 248 7.57 2.88 8.39
N LEU A 249 6.68 2.87 9.38
CA LEU A 249 6.33 1.69 10.16
C LEU A 249 4.85 1.37 9.96
N THR A 250 4.54 0.14 9.56
CA THR A 250 3.17 -0.38 9.64
C THR A 250 2.87 -0.78 11.08
N THR A 251 1.61 -0.67 11.48
CA THR A 251 1.15 -1.00 12.84
C THR A 251 0.09 -2.11 12.81
N ASP A 252 -0.29 -2.60 13.97
CA ASP A 252 -1.35 -3.59 14.16
C ASP A 252 -2.76 -2.97 14.28
N VAL A 253 -2.87 -1.66 14.11
CA VAL A 253 -4.16 -0.95 14.13
C VAL A 253 -4.99 -1.39 12.92
N PRO A 254 -6.23 -1.88 13.14
CA PRO A 254 -7.09 -2.35 12.07
C PRO A 254 -7.52 -1.21 11.14
N ASN A 255 -7.90 -1.57 9.91
CA ASN A 255 -8.39 -0.62 8.90
C ASN A 255 -7.39 0.51 8.56
N GLY A 256 -6.09 0.23 8.59
CA GLY A 256 -5.05 1.17 8.20
C GLY A 256 -5.00 1.38 6.68
N MET A 257 -3.98 0.82 6.05
CA MET A 257 -3.74 0.95 4.62
C MET A 257 -4.56 -0.06 3.81
N LYS A 258 -5.38 0.41 2.87
CA LYS A 258 -6.32 -0.42 2.09
C LYS A 258 -6.04 -0.37 0.59
N HIS A 259 -6.17 -1.54 -0.04
CA HIS A 259 -6.16 -1.71 -1.49
C HIS A 259 -7.45 -2.41 -1.92
N PHE A 260 -8.35 -1.68 -2.57
CA PHE A 260 -9.60 -2.25 -3.08
C PHE A 260 -9.45 -2.62 -4.55
N VAL A 261 -9.72 -3.89 -4.85
CA VAL A 261 -9.72 -4.41 -6.23
C VAL A 261 -11.15 -4.51 -6.72
N ARG A 262 -11.53 -3.62 -7.67
CA ARG A 262 -12.86 -3.64 -8.30
C ARG A 262 -12.93 -4.62 -9.48
N THR A 263 -11.88 -4.65 -10.28
CA THR A 263 -11.74 -5.58 -11.40
C THR A 263 -10.30 -6.05 -11.44
N ALA A 264 -10.12 -7.35 -11.24
CA ALA A 264 -8.81 -7.98 -11.37
C ALA A 264 -8.26 -7.79 -12.79
N MET A 265 -6.94 -7.96 -12.94
CA MET A 265 -6.29 -7.89 -14.23
C MET A 265 -7.01 -8.78 -15.25
N SER A 266 -7.42 -8.18 -16.34
CA SER A 266 -8.07 -8.87 -17.47
C SER A 266 -7.41 -8.44 -18.77
N THR A 267 -7.27 -9.40 -19.67
CA THR A 267 -6.73 -9.19 -21.02
C THR A 267 -7.83 -9.43 -22.04
N GLY A 268 -7.71 -8.79 -23.19
CA GLY A 268 -8.64 -8.98 -24.30
C GLY A 268 -7.95 -8.71 -25.62
N MET A 269 -8.34 -9.44 -26.66
CA MET A 269 -7.87 -9.28 -28.03
C MET A 269 -9.06 -9.17 -28.97
N ASP A 270 -8.98 -8.25 -29.90
CA ASP A 270 -10.00 -8.02 -30.92
C ASP A 270 -9.35 -7.56 -32.23
N GLY A 271 -10.00 -7.81 -33.34
CA GLY A 271 -9.58 -7.35 -34.68
C GLY A 271 -10.34 -6.08 -35.05
N ASP A 272 -9.64 -5.12 -35.63
CA ASP A 272 -10.24 -3.96 -36.25
C ASP A 272 -10.66 -4.29 -37.66
N PHE A 273 -11.96 -4.11 -37.97
CA PHE A 273 -12.50 -4.42 -39.28
C PHE A 273 -11.97 -3.48 -40.37
N ASP A 274 -11.84 -2.21 -40.08
CA ASP A 274 -11.48 -1.18 -41.05
C ASP A 274 -9.99 -1.20 -41.44
N THR A 275 -9.12 -1.47 -40.45
CA THR A 275 -7.66 -1.44 -40.65
C THR A 275 -7.03 -2.82 -40.76
N GLY A 276 -7.79 -3.89 -40.49
CA GLY A 276 -7.26 -5.26 -40.47
C GLY A 276 -6.36 -5.57 -39.27
N ASN A 277 -6.03 -4.60 -38.42
CA ASN A 277 -5.12 -4.74 -37.32
C ASN A 277 -5.67 -5.60 -36.15
N VAL A 278 -4.79 -6.33 -35.49
CA VAL A 278 -5.11 -7.06 -34.25
C VAL A 278 -4.72 -6.21 -33.06
N ARG A 279 -5.65 -6.00 -32.12
CA ARG A 279 -5.44 -5.20 -30.91
C ARG A 279 -5.47 -6.11 -29.69
N TYR A 280 -4.46 -5.97 -28.85
CA TYR A 280 -4.38 -6.64 -27.54
C TYR A 280 -4.34 -5.60 -26.42
N LYS A 281 -5.15 -5.77 -25.39
CA LYS A 281 -5.25 -4.86 -24.25
C LYS A 281 -5.21 -5.61 -22.93
N ALA A 282 -4.68 -4.95 -21.92
CA ALA A 282 -4.80 -5.31 -20.51
C ALA A 282 -5.56 -4.22 -19.78
N ARG A 283 -6.38 -4.59 -18.80
CA ARG A 283 -7.18 -3.67 -17.98
C ARG A 283 -7.32 -4.21 -16.57
N GLU A 284 -7.21 -3.31 -15.61
CA GLU A 284 -7.56 -3.55 -14.21
C GLU A 284 -8.22 -2.29 -13.61
N ARG A 285 -8.93 -2.46 -12.50
CA ARG A 285 -9.58 -1.34 -11.81
C ARG A 285 -9.44 -1.53 -10.30
N TYR A 286 -8.85 -0.54 -9.64
CA TYR A 286 -8.53 -0.58 -8.21
C TYR A 286 -8.40 0.82 -7.62
N SER A 287 -8.25 0.89 -6.29
CA SER A 287 -7.88 2.09 -5.55
C SER A 287 -6.96 1.77 -4.38
N PHE A 288 -6.11 2.71 -4.02
CA PHE A 288 -5.27 2.68 -2.83
C PHE A 288 -5.61 3.86 -1.93
N GLY A 289 -5.48 3.68 -0.62
CA GLY A 289 -5.70 4.73 0.36
C GLY A 289 -5.58 4.21 1.78
N TRP A 290 -6.09 4.98 2.73
CA TRP A 290 -6.12 4.62 4.16
C TRP A 290 -7.45 5.01 4.78
N SER A 291 -7.92 4.23 5.74
CA SER A 291 -9.13 4.53 6.53
C SER A 291 -8.75 5.05 7.92
N ASP A 292 -7.73 4.43 8.56
CA ASP A 292 -7.18 4.90 9.82
C ASP A 292 -5.72 5.35 9.63
N PRO A 293 -5.38 6.63 9.87
CA PRO A 293 -4.00 7.11 9.77
C PRO A 293 -3.06 6.45 10.78
N LEU A 294 -3.57 5.93 11.92
CA LEU A 294 -2.77 5.19 12.90
C LEU A 294 -2.33 3.80 12.42
N GLY A 295 -2.84 3.33 11.28
CA GLY A 295 -2.32 2.13 10.59
C GLY A 295 -0.87 2.26 10.15
N MET A 296 -0.33 3.48 10.15
CA MET A 296 1.05 3.76 9.76
C MET A 296 1.66 4.90 10.56
N PHE A 297 2.97 4.80 10.80
CA PHE A 297 3.81 5.89 11.31
C PHE A 297 4.86 6.23 10.25
N GLY A 298 5.21 7.50 10.07
CA GLY A 298 6.19 7.89 9.07
C GLY A 298 7.04 9.10 9.45
N SER A 299 8.25 9.14 8.90
CA SER A 299 9.17 10.29 8.95
C SER A 299 9.79 10.51 7.57
N GLN A 300 9.94 11.76 7.17
CA GLN A 300 10.64 12.14 5.93
C GLN A 300 12.16 12.14 6.07
N GLY A 301 12.68 11.84 7.28
CA GLY A 301 14.09 12.08 7.59
C GLY A 301 14.39 13.54 7.95
N ALA A 302 15.60 13.82 8.35
CA ALA A 302 16.05 15.20 8.59
C ALA A 302 16.26 15.91 7.25
N ALA A 303 15.90 17.20 7.20
CA ALA A 303 16.05 18.05 6.02
C ALA A 303 17.52 18.45 5.78
#